data_78af3e0ec19ffdf295b8d218298b2680
#
_entry.id   78af3e0ec19ffdf295b8d218298b2680
#
_cell.length_a   1.000
_cell.length_b   1.000
_cell.length_c   1.000
_cell.angle_alpha   90.00
_cell.angle_beta   90.00
_cell.angle_gamma   90.00
#
_symmetry.space_group_name_H-M   'P 1'
#
loop_
_entity.id
_entity.type
_entity.pdbx_description
1 polymer ?
#
loop_
_entity_poly.entity_id
_entity_poly.type
_entity_poly.pdbx_seq_one_letter_code
_entity_poly.pdbx_strand_id
1 'polypeptide(L)' 'MAKTSNKLVNPNAREAMNRFKMEAANEVGVNLKQGYNGDLTSRDAGSIGGMMVKKMIESQERQMSGQSR' A
#
# COMPACT_ATOMS: atom_id res chain seq x y z
N MET A 1 -22.26 15.20 -2.49
CA MET A 1 -21.34 15.12 -1.99
C MET A 1 -20.48 14.01 -2.03
N ALA A 2 -20.85 12.98 -1.70
CA ALA A 2 -19.99 11.86 -1.67
C ALA A 2 -19.29 11.57 -2.93
N LYS A 3 -19.88 11.90 -4.02
CA LYS A 3 -19.26 11.57 -5.23
C LYS A 3 -17.98 12.26 -5.41
N THR A 4 -17.74 13.30 -4.70
CA THR A 4 -16.51 14.02 -4.91
C THR A 4 -15.33 13.28 -4.38
N SER A 5 -15.52 12.32 -3.51
CA SER A 5 -14.39 11.67 -2.91
C SER A 5 -13.54 10.95 -3.94
N ASN A 6 -14.12 10.49 -5.02
CA ASN A 6 -13.33 9.82 -6.02
C ASN A 6 -12.46 10.77 -6.78
N LYS A 7 -12.84 12.00 -6.83
CA LYS A 7 -12.07 12.94 -7.56
C LYS A 7 -11.03 13.59 -6.75
N LEU A 8 -11.08 13.41 -5.48
CA LEU A 8 -10.14 14.08 -4.63
C LEU A 8 -8.90 13.31 -4.37
N VAL A 9 -8.57 12.37 -5.22
CA VAL A 9 -7.35 11.65 -5.02
C VAL A 9 -6.21 12.62 -5.19
N ASN A 10 -5.52 12.80 -4.12
CA ASN A 10 -4.44 13.73 -4.04
C ASN A 10 -3.22 13.14 -4.72
N PRO A 11 -2.53 13.85 -5.57
CA PRO A 11 -1.33 13.31 -6.20
C PRO A 11 -0.29 12.86 -5.19
N ASN A 12 -0.21 13.55 -4.07
CA ASN A 12 0.75 13.15 -3.03
C ASN A 12 0.34 11.83 -2.41
N ALA A 13 -0.95 11.61 -2.28
CA ALA A 13 -1.43 10.36 -1.71
C ALA A 13 -1.16 9.20 -2.66
N ARG A 14 -1.30 9.45 -3.95
CA ARG A 14 -1.03 8.43 -4.94
C ARG A 14 0.46 8.06 -4.92
N GLU A 15 1.30 9.04 -4.82
CA GLU A 15 2.72 8.81 -4.78
C GLU A 15 3.11 8.06 -3.53
N ALA A 16 2.50 8.42 -2.41
CA ALA A 16 2.76 7.73 -1.15
C ALA A 16 2.30 6.28 -1.23
N MET A 17 1.17 6.05 -1.87
CA MET A 17 0.65 4.70 -2.01
C MET A 17 1.56 3.87 -2.91
N ASN A 18 2.09 4.45 -3.97
CA ASN A 18 3.03 3.76 -4.84
C ASN A 18 4.29 3.38 -4.08
N ARG A 19 4.78 4.28 -3.27
CA ARG A 19 5.97 4.03 -2.48
C ARG A 19 5.71 2.91 -1.48
N PHE A 20 4.55 2.94 -0.88
CA PHE A 20 4.13 1.93 0.07
C PHE A 20 4.08 0.56 -0.61
N LYS A 21 3.55 0.52 -1.81
CA LYS A 21 3.46 -0.71 -2.56
C LYS A 21 4.85 -1.25 -2.91
N MET A 22 5.75 -0.37 -3.30
CA MET A 22 7.10 -0.78 -3.62
C MET A 22 7.82 -1.33 -2.39
N GLU A 23 7.56 -0.73 -1.25
CA GLU A 23 8.12 -1.17 0.00
C GLU A 23 7.63 -2.57 0.34
N ALA A 24 6.32 -2.78 0.20
CA ALA A 24 5.73 -4.07 0.48
C ALA A 24 6.28 -5.13 -0.47
N ALA A 25 6.43 -4.77 -1.74
CA ALA A 25 6.96 -5.69 -2.72
C ALA A 25 8.37 -6.11 -2.34
N ASN A 26 9.16 -5.16 -1.91
CA ASN A 26 10.52 -5.42 -1.52
C ASN A 26 10.57 -6.39 -0.34
N GLU A 27 9.66 -6.24 0.59
CA GLU A 27 9.62 -7.09 1.78
C GLU A 27 9.22 -8.52 1.45
N VAL A 28 8.37 -8.72 0.47
CA VAL A 28 7.99 -10.08 0.11
C VAL A 28 8.87 -10.65 -1.00
N GLY A 29 9.88 -9.90 -1.40
CA GLY A 29 10.83 -10.41 -2.37
C GLY A 29 10.36 -10.36 -3.80
N VAL A 30 9.40 -9.51 -4.12
CA VAL A 30 8.91 -9.37 -5.47
C VAL A 30 9.54 -8.14 -6.08
N ASN A 31 10.09 -8.30 -7.26
CA ASN A 31 10.74 -7.20 -7.95
C ASN A 31 9.70 -6.42 -8.73
N LEU A 32 9.20 -5.34 -8.14
CA LEU A 32 8.15 -4.55 -8.75
C LEU A 32 8.76 -3.37 -9.46
N LYS A 33 8.40 -3.17 -10.71
CA LYS A 33 8.90 -2.05 -11.46
C LYS A 33 7.98 -0.88 -11.33
N GLN A 34 8.50 0.29 -11.52
CA GLN A 34 7.66 1.45 -11.57
C GLN A 34 6.98 1.45 -12.93
N GLY A 35 5.72 1.72 -12.96
CA GLY A 35 4.99 1.74 -14.21
C GLY A 35 4.39 0.40 -14.51
N TYR A 36 4.69 -0.14 -15.68
CA TYR A 36 4.03 -1.35 -16.15
C TYR A 36 4.59 -2.59 -15.47
N ASN A 37 3.71 -3.40 -14.92
CA ASN A 37 4.10 -4.62 -14.24
C ASN A 37 3.35 -5.81 -14.82
N GLY A 38 3.41 -5.94 -16.13
CA GLY A 38 2.68 -7.00 -16.80
C GLY A 38 3.19 -8.39 -16.49
N ASP A 39 4.42 -8.49 -15.99
CA ASP A 39 5.00 -9.79 -15.65
C ASP A 39 4.57 -10.27 -14.28
N LEU A 40 3.88 -9.45 -13.55
CA LEU A 40 3.53 -9.79 -12.18
C LEU A 40 2.49 -10.89 -12.17
N THR A 41 2.73 -11.95 -11.43
CA THR A 41 1.77 -13.01 -11.34
C THR A 41 0.70 -12.65 -10.32
N SER A 42 -0.42 -13.35 -10.36
CA SER A 42 -1.46 -13.14 -9.37
C SER A 42 -0.95 -13.42 -7.97
N ARG A 43 -0.09 -14.40 -7.85
CA ARG A 43 0.47 -14.75 -6.56
C ARG A 43 1.32 -13.63 -6.03
N ASP A 44 2.14 -13.04 -6.89
CA ASP A 44 3.00 -11.93 -6.49
C ASP A 44 2.17 -10.73 -6.10
N ALA A 45 1.16 -10.43 -6.89
CA ALA A 45 0.28 -9.31 -6.59
C ALA A 45 -0.43 -9.52 -5.26
N GLY A 46 -0.86 -10.75 -5.02
CA GLY A 46 -1.51 -11.08 -3.76
C GLY A 46 -0.58 -10.96 -2.57
N SER A 47 0.68 -11.35 -2.75
CA SER A 47 1.66 -11.24 -1.69
C SER A 47 1.91 -9.79 -1.33
N ILE A 48 2.03 -8.95 -2.33
CA ILE A 48 2.24 -7.53 -2.10
C ILE A 48 1.04 -6.93 -1.39
N GLY A 49 -0.17 -7.25 -1.87
CA GLY A 49 -1.38 -6.74 -1.25
C GLY A 49 -1.52 -7.19 0.19
N GLY A 50 -1.21 -8.45 0.44
CA GLY A 50 -1.26 -8.97 1.80
C GLY A 50 -0.29 -8.27 2.72
N MET A 51 0.92 -8.00 2.23
CA MET A 51 1.91 -7.31 3.02
C MET A 51 1.49 -5.87 3.29
N MET A 52 0.86 -5.22 2.31
CA MET A 52 0.37 -3.87 2.52
C MET A 52 -0.68 -3.82 3.62
N VAL A 53 -1.59 -4.77 3.61
CA VAL A 53 -2.61 -4.83 4.64
C VAL A 53 -1.98 -5.07 6.00
N LYS A 54 -1.02 -5.96 6.07
CA LYS A 54 -0.35 -6.24 7.32
C LYS A 54 0.34 -5.00 7.86
N LYS A 55 1.01 -4.27 7.01
CA LYS A 55 1.72 -3.06 7.44
C LYS A 55 0.74 -2.00 7.91
N MET A 56 -0.41 -1.91 7.27
CA MET A 56 -1.42 -0.96 7.67
C MET A 56 -1.99 -1.30 9.03
N ILE A 57 -2.22 -2.57 9.28
CA ILE A 57 -2.73 -3.01 10.55
C ILE A 57 -1.71 -2.74 11.65
N GLU A 58 -0.45 -3.03 11.38
CA GLU A 58 0.60 -2.79 12.36
C GLU A 58 0.72 -1.32 12.69
N SER A 59 0.59 -0.48 11.67
CA SER A 59 0.66 0.95 11.87
C SER A 59 -0.50 1.42 12.73
N GLN A 60 -1.67 0.90 12.48
CA GLN A 60 -2.85 1.25 13.22
C GLN A 60 -2.71 0.83 14.69
N GLU A 61 -2.20 -0.36 14.91
CA GLU A 61 -1.99 -0.85 16.26
C GLU A 61 -1.02 0.02 17.03
N ARG A 62 0.03 0.45 16.37
CA ARG A 62 1.00 1.32 16.99
C ARG A 62 0.39 2.64 17.40
N GLN A 63 -0.45 3.18 16.53
CA GLN A 63 -1.11 4.44 16.82
C GLN A 63 -2.07 4.30 17.98
N MET A 64 -2.83 3.22 17.99
CA MET A 64 -3.77 2.99 19.05
C MET A 64 -3.05 2.79 20.37
N SER A 65 -1.96 2.08 20.35
CA SER A 65 -1.18 1.84 21.54
C SER A 65 -0.66 3.17 22.09
N GLY A 66 -0.19 4.02 21.20
CA GLY A 66 0.30 5.31 21.63
C GLY A 66 -0.79 6.20 22.20
N GLN A 67 -2.00 6.05 21.68
CA GLN A 67 -3.09 6.86 22.16
C GLN A 67 -3.66 6.39 23.46
N SER A 68 -3.50 5.16 23.76
CA SER A 68 -4.11 4.65 24.98
C SER A 68 -3.36 5.08 26.21
N ARG A 69 -2.27 5.78 26.05
CA ARG A 69 -1.61 6.29 27.20
C ARG A 69 -2.09 7.61 27.50
#